data_28ae7ac334448416d04fa2d19c6c1283
#
_entry.id   28ae7ac334448416d04fa2d19c6c1283
#
_cell.length_a   1.000
_cell.length_b   1.000
_cell.length_c   1.000
_cell.angle_alpha   90.00
_cell.angle_beta   90.00
_cell.angle_gamma   90.00
#
_symmetry.space_group_name_H-M   'P 1'
#
loop_
_entity.id
_entity.type
_entity.pdbx_description
1 polymer ?
#
loop_
_entity_poly.entity_id
_entity_poly.type
_entity_poly.pdbx_seq_one_letter_code
_entity_poly.pdbx_strand_id
1 'polypeptide(L)'
;MLTKEQFQQKVAEGICILDGATGSNLRNAGMPKGCCAEQWILENPEPLVALQRAYAEAGSRIIYAPTFQAQPIALKTVGLDNHTEKINEALVALSRSAAPGCLIAGDLTTLATFCDSWDAASFDLLVENYRRQIRGLIEGGADLLVGETLLYAQEAEAILCAAELEGAGATMYTFTMQGDGSLFSGADSGRILRELEESGAAAVGFNCVAADMMTPYLISKLRRSVKGPLICKPNAGVPTIGPDGIAHYSQTPEEFAAIIKQCQENGATIFGGCCGTAPEYIAAVKKVLI
;
A
#
# COMPACT_ATOMS: atom_id res chain seq x y z
N MET A 1 4.09 -15.91 -7.76
CA MET A 1 3.01 -15.08 -7.16
C MET A 1 1.77 -15.92 -6.89
N LEU A 2 0.92 -15.54 -5.93
CA LEU A 2 -0.38 -16.17 -5.67
C LEU A 2 -1.37 -15.80 -6.80
N THR A 3 -2.32 -16.71 -7.09
CA THR A 3 -3.51 -16.31 -7.89
C THR A 3 -4.48 -15.50 -7.02
N LYS A 4 -5.44 -14.83 -7.66
CA LYS A 4 -6.55 -14.13 -6.96
C LYS A 4 -7.27 -15.06 -5.98
N GLU A 5 -7.62 -16.26 -6.43
CA GLU A 5 -8.36 -17.25 -5.64
C GLU A 5 -7.53 -17.74 -4.43
N GLN A 6 -6.24 -18.03 -4.65
CA GLN A 6 -5.33 -18.43 -3.57
C GLN A 6 -5.18 -17.33 -2.52
N PHE A 7 -5.08 -16.07 -2.95
CA PHE A 7 -5.03 -14.94 -2.04
C PHE A 7 -6.34 -14.79 -1.25
N GLN A 8 -7.48 -14.80 -1.94
CA GLN A 8 -8.79 -14.66 -1.30
C GLN A 8 -9.09 -15.81 -0.33
N GLN A 9 -8.66 -17.03 -0.64
CA GLN A 9 -8.74 -18.16 0.29
C GLN A 9 -7.94 -17.88 1.56
N LYS A 10 -6.70 -17.40 1.45
CA LYS A 10 -5.88 -17.04 2.63
C LYS A 10 -6.52 -15.94 3.48
N VAL A 11 -7.15 -14.95 2.86
CA VAL A 11 -7.89 -13.90 3.59
C VAL A 11 -9.10 -14.50 4.31
N ALA A 12 -9.79 -15.47 3.71
CA ALA A 12 -10.95 -16.12 4.31
C ALA A 12 -10.61 -17.08 5.47
N GLU A 13 -9.37 -17.56 5.56
CA GLU A 13 -8.90 -18.44 6.64
C GLU A 13 -8.74 -17.72 7.99
N GLY A 14 -8.79 -16.39 8.01
CA GLY A 14 -8.67 -15.62 9.24
C GLY A 14 -8.47 -14.12 9.02
N ILE A 15 -8.12 -13.43 10.10
CA ILE A 15 -7.87 -11.99 10.07
C ILE A 15 -6.57 -11.72 9.30
N CYS A 16 -6.67 -10.90 8.25
CA CYS A 16 -5.54 -10.49 7.45
C CYS A 16 -5.04 -9.11 7.92
N ILE A 17 -3.84 -9.07 8.48
CA ILE A 17 -3.19 -7.85 8.96
C ILE A 17 -2.01 -7.53 8.04
N LEU A 18 -2.03 -6.32 7.46
CA LEU A 18 -0.93 -5.70 6.75
C LEU A 18 0.07 -5.10 7.73
N ASP A 19 1.13 -4.54 7.21
CA ASP A 19 2.08 -3.74 8.00
C ASP A 19 1.58 -2.32 8.29
N GLY A 20 2.46 -1.53 8.88
CA GLY A 20 2.30 -0.09 9.11
C GLY A 20 3.17 0.75 8.19
N ALA A 21 3.44 2.00 8.59
CA ALA A 21 4.23 2.93 7.81
C ALA A 21 5.70 2.50 7.67
N THR A 22 6.22 2.56 6.45
CA THR A 22 7.66 2.41 6.20
C THR A 22 8.37 3.76 6.25
N GLY A 23 7.95 4.72 5.42
CA GLY A 23 8.67 5.98 5.24
C GLY A 23 8.83 6.83 6.51
N SER A 24 7.78 6.99 7.32
CA SER A 24 7.86 7.76 8.57
C SER A 24 8.79 7.10 9.59
N ASN A 25 8.77 5.77 9.71
CA ASN A 25 9.64 5.05 10.64
C ASN A 25 11.11 5.08 10.19
N LEU A 26 11.39 4.96 8.90
CA LEU A 26 12.76 5.08 8.38
C LEU A 26 13.32 6.49 8.56
N ARG A 27 12.49 7.54 8.43
CA ARG A 27 12.91 8.92 8.75
C ARG A 27 13.29 9.07 10.22
N ASN A 28 12.52 8.49 11.11
CA ASN A 28 12.84 8.45 12.55
C ASN A 28 14.13 7.65 12.83
N ALA A 29 14.46 6.67 11.98
CA ALA A 29 15.69 5.89 12.03
C ALA A 29 16.89 6.56 11.32
N GLY A 30 16.75 7.80 10.83
CA GLY A 30 17.83 8.58 10.25
C GLY A 30 17.83 8.72 8.73
N MET A 31 16.80 8.25 8.02
CA MET A 31 16.69 8.49 6.58
C MET A 31 16.52 9.99 6.28
N PRO A 32 17.39 10.60 5.45
CA PRO A 32 17.34 12.03 5.15
C PRO A 32 16.05 12.43 4.41
N LYS A 33 15.61 13.67 4.61
CA LYS A 33 14.50 14.23 3.81
C LYS A 33 14.94 14.44 2.36
N GLY A 34 14.05 14.11 1.42
CA GLY A 34 14.27 14.37 -0.01
C GLY A 34 15.28 13.44 -0.70
N CYS A 35 15.81 12.42 -0.01
CA CYS A 35 16.56 11.36 -0.67
C CYS A 35 15.63 10.38 -1.39
N CYS A 36 16.18 9.63 -2.35
CA CYS A 36 15.52 8.45 -2.90
C CYS A 36 15.52 7.37 -1.80
N ALA A 37 14.33 7.02 -1.31
CA ALA A 37 14.18 6.09 -0.21
C ALA A 37 14.68 4.68 -0.60
N GLU A 38 14.40 4.26 -1.82
CA GLU A 38 14.78 2.96 -2.36
C GLU A 38 16.31 2.80 -2.39
N GLN A 39 17.01 3.83 -2.88
CA GLN A 39 18.49 3.84 -2.87
C GLN A 39 19.03 3.84 -1.45
N TRP A 40 18.51 4.71 -0.58
CA TRP A 40 18.97 4.81 0.80
C TRP A 40 18.81 3.48 1.55
N ILE A 41 17.68 2.78 1.34
CA ILE A 41 17.41 1.48 1.95
C ILE A 41 18.43 0.43 1.48
N LEU A 42 18.75 0.39 0.19
CA LEU A 42 19.75 -0.56 -0.32
C LEU A 42 21.17 -0.28 0.21
N GLU A 43 21.49 0.99 0.46
CA GLU A 43 22.76 1.41 1.06
C GLU A 43 22.77 1.23 2.59
N ASN A 44 21.60 1.25 3.25
CA ASN A 44 21.42 1.15 4.71
C ASN A 44 20.27 0.18 5.04
N PRO A 45 20.43 -1.13 4.86
CA PRO A 45 19.31 -2.08 4.95
C PRO A 45 18.81 -2.36 6.38
N GLU A 46 19.67 -2.17 7.40
CA GLU A 46 19.39 -2.56 8.78
C GLU A 46 18.12 -1.93 9.36
N PRO A 47 17.84 -0.61 9.19
CA PRO A 47 16.62 0.01 9.69
C PRO A 47 15.35 -0.61 9.11
N LEU A 48 15.33 -0.92 7.80
CA LEU A 48 14.19 -1.59 7.18
C LEU A 48 14.02 -3.01 7.70
N VAL A 49 15.10 -3.78 7.76
CA VAL A 49 15.07 -5.17 8.24
C VAL A 49 14.53 -5.23 9.68
N ALA A 50 15.00 -4.33 10.56
CA ALA A 50 14.52 -4.24 11.93
C ALA A 50 13.02 -3.89 11.98
N LEU A 51 12.57 -2.92 11.18
CA LEU A 51 11.18 -2.47 11.12
C LEU A 51 10.24 -3.59 10.63
N GLN A 52 10.56 -4.23 9.51
CA GLN A 52 9.70 -5.27 8.92
C GLN A 52 9.64 -6.52 9.79
N ARG A 53 10.75 -6.88 10.46
CA ARG A 53 10.75 -7.94 11.48
C ARG A 53 9.81 -7.59 12.63
N ALA A 54 9.87 -6.37 13.13
CA ALA A 54 8.99 -5.91 14.21
C ALA A 54 7.51 -5.91 13.80
N TYR A 55 7.18 -5.56 12.54
CA TYR A 55 5.82 -5.71 12.03
C TYR A 55 5.36 -7.17 11.96
N ALA A 56 6.20 -8.08 11.49
CA ALA A 56 5.89 -9.51 11.47
C ALA A 56 5.65 -10.06 12.89
N GLU A 57 6.47 -9.69 13.87
CA GLU A 57 6.32 -10.04 15.28
C GLU A 57 5.05 -9.43 15.90
N ALA A 58 4.70 -8.19 15.52
CA ALA A 58 3.46 -7.54 15.93
C ALA A 58 2.20 -8.23 15.38
N GLY A 59 2.33 -9.00 14.30
CA GLY A 59 1.26 -9.85 13.77
C GLY A 59 0.88 -9.58 12.32
N SER A 60 1.63 -8.78 11.59
CA SER A 60 1.45 -8.63 10.15
C SER A 60 1.58 -9.98 9.44
N ARG A 61 0.71 -10.22 8.47
CA ARG A 61 0.72 -11.38 7.59
C ARG A 61 1.19 -11.04 6.19
N ILE A 62 1.09 -9.77 5.82
CA ILE A 62 1.54 -9.22 4.55
C ILE A 62 2.42 -8.01 4.87
N ILE A 63 3.62 -7.99 4.31
CA ILE A 63 4.57 -6.89 4.38
C ILE A 63 4.68 -6.25 3.00
N TYR A 64 4.59 -4.94 2.92
CA TYR A 64 4.82 -4.21 1.67
C TYR A 64 6.33 -4.03 1.46
N ALA A 65 6.82 -4.45 0.30
CA ALA A 65 8.20 -4.16 -0.08
C ALA A 65 8.39 -2.64 -0.23
N PRO A 66 9.55 -2.09 0.13
CA PRO A 66 9.77 -0.64 0.08
C PRO A 66 10.06 -0.16 -1.37
N THR A 67 9.15 -0.46 -2.28
CA THR A 67 9.26 -0.21 -3.72
C THR A 67 8.32 0.89 -4.21
N PHE A 68 7.79 1.67 -3.27
CA PHE A 68 6.74 2.67 -3.47
C PHE A 68 7.03 3.63 -4.65
N GLN A 69 8.25 4.18 -4.76
CA GLN A 69 8.66 5.05 -5.86
C GLN A 69 9.76 4.43 -6.75
N ALA A 70 9.79 3.11 -6.87
CA ALA A 70 10.78 2.40 -7.68
C ALA A 70 10.37 2.26 -9.18
N GLN A 71 9.52 3.16 -9.71
CA GLN A 71 9.18 3.21 -11.13
C GLN A 71 10.26 3.94 -11.94
N PRO A 72 10.46 3.61 -13.22
CA PRO A 72 11.48 4.26 -14.07
C PRO A 72 11.42 5.77 -14.04
N ILE A 73 10.23 6.36 -14.18
CA ILE A 73 10.04 7.82 -14.23
C ILE A 73 10.44 8.50 -12.92
N ALA A 74 10.15 7.87 -11.78
CA ALA A 74 10.56 8.39 -10.47
C ALA A 74 12.07 8.21 -10.25
N LEU A 75 12.62 7.04 -10.54
CA LEU A 75 14.05 6.74 -10.42
C LEU A 75 14.92 7.59 -11.36
N LYS A 76 14.38 8.05 -12.48
CA LYS A 76 15.06 8.95 -13.41
C LYS A 76 15.47 10.28 -12.74
N THR A 77 14.72 10.75 -11.76
CA THR A 77 15.04 11.99 -11.02
C THR A 77 16.38 11.92 -10.30
N VAL A 78 16.88 10.71 -10.04
CA VAL A 78 18.18 10.43 -9.39
C VAL A 78 19.12 9.62 -10.28
N GLY A 79 18.81 9.45 -11.58
CA GLY A 79 19.66 8.77 -12.56
C GLY A 79 19.69 7.24 -12.43
N LEU A 80 18.69 6.63 -11.80
CA LEU A 80 18.62 5.19 -11.53
C LEU A 80 17.59 4.43 -12.39
N ASP A 81 16.96 5.08 -13.37
CA ASP A 81 15.91 4.49 -14.22
C ASP A 81 16.37 3.27 -15.02
N ASN A 82 17.64 3.19 -15.38
CA ASN A 82 18.22 2.01 -16.05
C ASN A 82 18.38 0.79 -15.12
N HIS A 83 18.20 0.96 -13.82
CA HIS A 83 18.34 -0.08 -12.80
C HIS A 83 17.00 -0.48 -12.16
N THR A 84 15.88 -0.03 -12.73
CA THR A 84 14.54 -0.21 -12.16
C THR A 84 14.26 -1.65 -11.74
N GLU A 85 14.45 -2.62 -12.63
CA GLU A 85 14.15 -4.01 -12.37
C GLU A 85 15.03 -4.56 -11.23
N LYS A 86 16.32 -4.25 -11.24
CA LYS A 86 17.28 -4.71 -10.22
C LYS A 86 17.04 -4.09 -8.84
N ILE A 87 16.62 -2.83 -8.79
CA ILE A 87 16.27 -2.16 -7.53
C ILE A 87 15.04 -2.84 -6.91
N ASN A 88 13.99 -3.07 -7.70
CA ASN A 88 12.78 -3.74 -7.24
C ASN A 88 13.06 -5.17 -6.79
N GLU A 89 13.81 -5.94 -7.57
CA GLU A 89 14.27 -7.29 -7.22
C GLU A 89 14.97 -7.32 -5.85
N ALA A 90 15.95 -6.42 -5.65
CA ALA A 90 16.73 -6.37 -4.42
C ALA A 90 15.89 -5.97 -3.20
N LEU A 91 14.96 -5.01 -3.34
CA LEU A 91 14.10 -4.56 -2.26
C LEU A 91 13.08 -5.63 -1.83
N VAL A 92 12.51 -6.38 -2.78
CA VAL A 92 11.64 -7.52 -2.48
C VAL A 92 12.42 -8.62 -1.77
N ALA A 93 13.62 -8.96 -2.25
CA ALA A 93 14.48 -9.97 -1.62
C ALA A 93 14.87 -9.57 -0.19
N LEU A 94 15.14 -8.28 0.05
CA LEU A 94 15.42 -7.74 1.38
C LEU A 94 14.22 -7.93 2.32
N SER A 95 13.01 -7.57 1.88
CA SER A 95 11.77 -7.76 2.65
C SER A 95 11.50 -9.23 2.95
N ARG A 96 11.74 -10.13 1.99
CA ARG A 96 11.64 -11.58 2.18
C ARG A 96 12.57 -12.07 3.29
N SER A 97 13.81 -11.56 3.32
CA SER A 97 14.78 -11.92 4.36
C SER A 97 14.42 -11.37 5.75
N ALA A 98 13.79 -10.19 5.79
CA ALA A 98 13.36 -9.54 7.04
C ALA A 98 12.14 -10.23 7.68
N ALA A 99 11.19 -10.70 6.85
CA ALA A 99 9.92 -11.29 7.30
C ALA A 99 9.60 -12.60 6.56
N PRO A 100 10.38 -13.68 6.75
CA PRO A 100 10.28 -14.92 5.97
C PRO A 100 8.95 -15.67 6.13
N GLY A 101 8.21 -15.40 7.21
CA GLY A 101 6.89 -16.00 7.48
C GLY A 101 5.71 -15.21 6.92
N CYS A 102 5.94 -14.05 6.32
CA CYS A 102 4.91 -13.18 5.76
C CYS A 102 4.84 -13.31 4.23
N LEU A 103 3.69 -12.96 3.66
CA LEU A 103 3.59 -12.65 2.24
C LEU A 103 4.25 -11.30 1.97
N ILE A 104 4.96 -11.18 0.87
CA ILE A 104 5.56 -9.92 0.43
C ILE A 104 4.75 -9.36 -0.73
N ALA A 105 4.18 -8.17 -0.54
CA ALA A 105 3.49 -7.44 -1.59
C ALA A 105 4.47 -6.47 -2.26
N GLY A 106 4.63 -6.59 -3.57
CA GLY A 106 5.32 -5.57 -4.37
C GLY A 106 4.47 -4.31 -4.45
N ASP A 107 5.02 -3.19 -3.98
CA ASP A 107 4.28 -1.95 -3.78
C ASP A 107 4.51 -0.97 -4.94
N LEU A 108 3.39 -0.56 -5.56
CA LEU A 108 3.33 0.42 -6.64
C LEU A 108 2.48 1.61 -6.18
N THR A 109 2.85 2.83 -6.55
CA THR A 109 2.07 4.02 -6.14
C THR A 109 1.69 4.90 -7.32
N THR A 110 0.98 5.98 -7.01
CA THR A 110 0.56 7.01 -7.96
C THR A 110 1.73 7.60 -8.74
N LEU A 111 1.54 7.78 -10.03
CA LEU A 111 2.41 8.53 -10.92
C LEU A 111 1.74 9.83 -11.41
N ALA A 112 0.66 10.25 -10.78
CA ALA A 112 -0.12 11.43 -11.17
C ALA A 112 0.72 12.71 -11.27
N THR A 113 1.76 12.85 -10.44
CA THR A 113 2.66 14.00 -10.48
C THR A 113 3.57 14.04 -11.72
N PHE A 114 3.64 12.96 -12.48
CA PHE A 114 4.42 12.84 -13.70
C PHE A 114 3.53 12.84 -14.98
N CYS A 115 2.21 12.98 -14.82
CA CYS A 115 1.24 12.98 -15.91
C CYS A 115 0.60 14.37 -16.04
N ASP A 116 0.79 15.03 -17.18
CA ASP A 116 0.18 16.33 -17.48
C ASP A 116 -1.28 16.19 -17.97
N SER A 117 -1.67 15.01 -18.42
CA SER A 117 -3.00 14.69 -18.95
C SER A 117 -3.34 13.21 -18.71
N TRP A 118 -4.62 12.86 -18.93
CA TRP A 118 -5.13 11.49 -18.85
C TRP A 118 -5.56 10.98 -20.24
N ASP A 119 -4.81 11.32 -21.28
CA ASP A 119 -5.02 10.81 -22.64
C ASP A 119 -4.37 9.43 -22.87
N ALA A 120 -4.56 8.88 -24.06
CA ALA A 120 -4.04 7.55 -24.40
C ALA A 120 -2.50 7.48 -24.31
N ALA A 121 -1.79 8.55 -24.68
CA ALA A 121 -0.32 8.58 -24.62
C ALA A 121 0.17 8.55 -23.16
N SER A 122 -0.50 9.27 -22.28
CA SER A 122 -0.23 9.23 -20.84
C SER A 122 -0.56 7.87 -20.24
N PHE A 123 -1.64 7.21 -20.66
CA PHE A 123 -1.98 5.86 -20.23
C PHE A 123 -0.90 4.85 -20.63
N ASP A 124 -0.45 4.87 -21.88
CA ASP A 124 0.63 3.99 -22.37
C ASP A 124 1.93 4.23 -21.59
N LEU A 125 2.24 5.48 -21.24
CA LEU A 125 3.39 5.83 -20.39
C LEU A 125 3.27 5.20 -19.00
N LEU A 126 2.09 5.28 -18.38
CA LEU A 126 1.83 4.64 -17.06
C LEU A 126 2.02 3.13 -17.16
N VAL A 127 1.40 2.49 -18.14
CA VAL A 127 1.50 1.03 -18.36
C VAL A 127 2.96 0.61 -18.47
N GLU A 128 3.77 1.29 -19.31
CA GLU A 128 5.18 0.90 -19.48
C GLU A 128 6.02 1.12 -18.22
N ASN A 129 5.77 2.19 -17.45
CA ASN A 129 6.45 2.40 -16.17
C ASN A 129 6.11 1.30 -15.17
N TYR A 130 4.83 0.96 -15.00
CA TYR A 130 4.42 -0.11 -14.11
C TYR A 130 4.91 -1.48 -14.57
N ARG A 131 4.93 -1.78 -15.86
CA ARG A 131 5.45 -3.04 -16.40
C ARG A 131 6.89 -3.29 -15.96
N ARG A 132 7.77 -2.30 -16.13
CA ARG A 132 9.18 -2.41 -15.75
C ARG A 132 9.34 -2.64 -14.25
N GLN A 133 8.58 -1.93 -13.43
CA GLN A 133 8.56 -2.16 -11.99
C GLN A 133 8.08 -3.57 -11.66
N ILE A 134 6.96 -4.00 -12.23
CA ILE A 134 6.36 -5.33 -12.00
C ILE A 134 7.31 -6.47 -12.36
N ARG A 135 8.08 -6.37 -13.44
CA ARG A 135 9.13 -7.37 -13.76
C ARG A 135 10.10 -7.55 -12.62
N GLY A 136 10.66 -6.46 -12.09
CA GLY A 136 11.59 -6.53 -10.97
C GLY A 136 10.93 -7.08 -9.70
N LEU A 137 9.65 -6.75 -9.45
CA LEU A 137 8.89 -7.30 -8.32
C LEU A 137 8.68 -8.82 -8.45
N ILE A 138 8.37 -9.31 -9.64
CA ILE A 138 8.22 -10.74 -9.94
C ILE A 138 9.57 -11.45 -9.79
N GLU A 139 10.65 -10.91 -10.36
CA GLU A 139 12.01 -11.46 -10.28
C GLU A 139 12.51 -11.52 -8.84
N GLY A 140 12.16 -10.53 -8.00
CA GLY A 140 12.44 -10.51 -6.57
C GLY A 140 11.63 -11.51 -5.73
N GLY A 141 10.62 -12.13 -6.31
CA GLY A 141 9.79 -13.14 -5.66
C GLY A 141 8.66 -12.55 -4.81
N ALA A 142 8.07 -11.43 -5.22
CA ALA A 142 6.85 -10.92 -4.60
C ALA A 142 5.71 -11.95 -4.68
N ASP A 143 4.93 -12.11 -3.61
CA ASP A 143 3.79 -13.03 -3.57
C ASP A 143 2.55 -12.47 -4.23
N LEU A 144 2.39 -11.15 -4.20
CA LEU A 144 1.29 -10.38 -4.78
C LEU A 144 1.76 -8.96 -5.06
N LEU A 145 0.91 -8.16 -5.74
CA LEU A 145 1.13 -6.74 -5.97
C LEU A 145 0.13 -5.90 -5.18
N VAL A 146 0.48 -4.64 -4.95
CA VAL A 146 -0.44 -3.62 -4.45
C VAL A 146 -0.20 -2.28 -5.16
N GLY A 147 -1.28 -1.67 -5.69
CA GLY A 147 -1.30 -0.27 -6.05
C GLY A 147 -1.75 0.54 -4.83
N GLU A 148 -0.81 1.21 -4.15
CA GLU A 148 -1.05 1.92 -2.89
C GLU A 148 -1.14 3.43 -3.10
N THR A 149 -2.07 4.08 -2.40
CA THR A 149 -2.27 5.56 -2.41
C THR A 149 -2.55 6.12 -3.81
N LEU A 150 -3.36 5.40 -4.59
CA LEU A 150 -3.75 5.86 -5.91
C LEU A 150 -4.70 7.06 -5.80
N LEU A 151 -4.62 7.98 -6.76
CA LEU A 151 -5.40 9.21 -6.82
C LEU A 151 -6.51 9.13 -7.88
N TYR A 152 -6.25 8.40 -8.98
CA TYR A 152 -7.10 8.31 -10.15
C TYR A 152 -7.36 6.85 -10.54
N ALA A 153 -8.56 6.58 -11.05
CA ALA A 153 -8.93 5.24 -11.52
C ALA A 153 -8.03 4.74 -12.65
N GLN A 154 -7.61 5.64 -13.54
CA GLN A 154 -6.74 5.32 -14.67
C GLN A 154 -5.39 4.72 -14.25
N GLU A 155 -4.87 5.08 -13.07
CA GLU A 155 -3.64 4.49 -12.53
C GLU A 155 -3.85 3.02 -12.17
N ALA A 156 -4.98 2.70 -11.52
CA ALA A 156 -5.33 1.32 -11.20
C ALA A 156 -5.55 0.48 -12.47
N GLU A 157 -6.20 1.06 -13.50
CA GLU A 157 -6.39 0.42 -14.80
C GLU A 157 -5.03 0.16 -15.49
N ALA A 158 -4.10 1.12 -15.42
CA ALA A 158 -2.76 0.97 -15.98
C ALA A 158 -1.94 -0.10 -15.24
N ILE A 159 -2.04 -0.18 -13.90
CA ILE A 159 -1.40 -1.24 -13.11
C ILE A 159 -2.01 -2.61 -13.46
N LEU A 160 -3.34 -2.70 -13.62
CA LEU A 160 -4.01 -3.94 -14.01
C LEU A 160 -3.53 -4.41 -15.39
N CYS A 161 -3.53 -3.52 -16.38
CA CYS A 161 -3.03 -3.80 -17.72
C CYS A 161 -1.54 -4.25 -17.70
N ALA A 162 -0.69 -3.55 -16.93
CA ALA A 162 0.71 -3.89 -16.80
C ALA A 162 0.90 -5.26 -16.12
N ALA A 163 0.11 -5.56 -15.09
CA ALA A 163 0.13 -6.83 -14.38
C ALA A 163 -0.27 -8.00 -15.29
N GLU A 164 -1.31 -7.84 -16.10
CA GLU A 164 -1.73 -8.83 -17.10
C GLU A 164 -0.64 -9.07 -18.16
N LEU A 165 -0.03 -8.01 -18.68
CA LEU A 165 1.03 -8.10 -19.69
C LEU A 165 2.29 -8.79 -19.17
N GLU A 166 2.61 -8.66 -17.89
CA GLU A 166 3.76 -9.30 -17.26
C GLU A 166 3.41 -10.66 -16.60
N GLY A 167 2.16 -11.12 -16.70
CA GLY A 167 1.71 -12.39 -16.12
C GLY A 167 1.74 -12.40 -14.60
N ALA A 168 1.54 -11.25 -13.97
CA ALA A 168 1.48 -11.15 -12.52
C ALA A 168 0.24 -11.84 -11.94
N GLY A 169 0.31 -12.20 -10.66
CA GLY A 169 -0.77 -12.85 -9.94
C GLY A 169 -1.75 -11.87 -9.27
N ALA A 170 -2.10 -12.17 -8.01
CA ALA A 170 -3.03 -11.35 -7.24
C ALA A 170 -2.55 -9.90 -7.11
N THR A 171 -3.45 -8.95 -7.36
CA THR A 171 -3.18 -7.51 -7.22
C THR A 171 -4.25 -6.87 -6.34
N MET A 172 -3.83 -6.11 -5.34
CA MET A 172 -4.66 -5.30 -4.47
C MET A 172 -4.61 -3.84 -4.93
N TYR A 173 -5.67 -3.07 -4.63
CA TYR A 173 -5.70 -1.63 -4.94
C TYR A 173 -6.25 -0.82 -3.77
N THR A 174 -5.54 0.24 -3.40
CA THR A 174 -6.00 1.20 -2.39
C THR A 174 -5.87 2.63 -2.88
N PHE A 175 -6.91 3.41 -2.59
CA PHE A 175 -6.98 4.84 -2.92
C PHE A 175 -6.91 5.67 -1.65
N THR A 176 -6.31 6.84 -1.73
CA THR A 176 -6.60 7.89 -0.77
C THR A 176 -7.90 8.59 -1.20
N MET A 177 -8.73 8.99 -0.24
CA MET A 177 -10.06 9.54 -0.51
C MET A 177 -10.43 10.65 0.48
N GLN A 178 -11.43 11.43 0.11
CA GLN A 178 -12.02 12.46 0.97
C GLN A 178 -12.98 11.82 2.01
N GLY A 179 -13.34 12.57 3.05
CA GLY A 179 -14.18 12.08 4.15
C GLY A 179 -15.61 11.67 3.75
N ASP A 180 -16.10 12.14 2.61
CA ASP A 180 -17.39 11.73 2.03
C ASP A 180 -17.29 10.45 1.18
N GLY A 181 -16.07 9.92 1.01
CA GLY A 181 -15.77 8.75 0.21
C GLY A 181 -15.61 9.03 -1.29
N SER A 182 -15.48 10.28 -1.71
CA SER A 182 -15.10 10.63 -3.07
C SER A 182 -13.57 10.56 -3.23
N LEU A 183 -13.09 10.24 -4.43
CA LEU A 183 -11.69 10.42 -4.80
C LEU A 183 -11.39 11.92 -5.01
N PHE A 184 -10.11 12.29 -5.00
CA PHE A 184 -9.70 13.68 -5.27
C PHE A 184 -10.09 14.17 -6.68
N SER A 185 -10.33 13.26 -7.61
CA SER A 185 -10.93 13.53 -8.92
C SER A 185 -12.44 13.87 -8.88
N GLY A 186 -13.09 13.72 -7.73
CA GLY A 186 -14.55 13.83 -7.58
C GLY A 186 -15.33 12.55 -7.93
N ALA A 187 -14.64 11.47 -8.35
CA ALA A 187 -15.29 10.19 -8.67
C ALA A 187 -15.78 9.48 -7.39
N ASP A 188 -16.89 8.75 -7.50
CA ASP A 188 -17.41 7.90 -6.42
C ASP A 188 -16.50 6.67 -6.23
N SER A 189 -15.86 6.57 -5.07
CA SER A 189 -14.93 5.48 -4.77
C SER A 189 -15.61 4.11 -4.76
N GLY A 190 -16.86 4.02 -4.29
CA GLY A 190 -17.59 2.75 -4.27
C GLY A 190 -17.78 2.18 -5.68
N ARG A 191 -18.06 3.05 -6.66
CA ARG A 191 -18.16 2.66 -8.07
C ARG A 191 -16.80 2.17 -8.59
N ILE A 192 -15.73 2.92 -8.35
CA ILE A 192 -14.38 2.57 -8.84
C ILE A 192 -13.90 1.25 -8.22
N LEU A 193 -14.08 1.06 -6.91
CA LEU A 193 -13.68 -0.18 -6.24
C LEU A 193 -14.44 -1.40 -6.78
N ARG A 194 -15.73 -1.26 -7.09
CA ARG A 194 -16.52 -2.33 -7.71
C ARG A 194 -16.02 -2.64 -9.12
N GLU A 195 -15.78 -1.62 -9.95
CA GLU A 195 -15.28 -1.81 -11.32
C GLU A 195 -13.93 -2.53 -11.32
N LEU A 196 -13.01 -2.20 -10.39
CA LEU A 196 -11.74 -2.90 -10.23
C LEU A 196 -11.91 -4.35 -9.76
N GLU A 197 -12.83 -4.61 -8.82
CA GLU A 197 -13.14 -5.97 -8.39
C GLU A 197 -13.65 -6.83 -9.57
N GLU A 198 -14.55 -6.27 -10.37
CA GLU A 198 -15.12 -6.91 -11.59
C GLU A 198 -14.03 -7.13 -12.65
N SER A 199 -13.04 -6.25 -12.74
CA SER A 199 -11.89 -6.35 -13.63
C SER A 199 -10.78 -7.28 -13.12
N GLY A 200 -10.93 -7.92 -11.97
CA GLY A 200 -10.00 -8.95 -11.52
C GLY A 200 -9.18 -8.62 -10.27
N ALA A 201 -9.32 -7.45 -9.65
CA ALA A 201 -8.64 -7.15 -8.40
C ALA A 201 -8.87 -8.23 -7.33
N ALA A 202 -7.83 -8.59 -6.59
CA ALA A 202 -7.90 -9.59 -5.53
C ALA A 202 -8.46 -9.02 -4.22
N ALA A 203 -8.21 -7.73 -3.97
CA ALA A 203 -8.79 -6.93 -2.90
C ALA A 203 -8.76 -5.45 -3.30
N VAL A 204 -9.69 -4.68 -2.77
CA VAL A 204 -9.77 -3.24 -3.01
C VAL A 204 -10.05 -2.50 -1.70
N GLY A 205 -9.73 -1.20 -1.64
CA GLY A 205 -10.02 -0.42 -0.44
C GLY A 205 -9.37 0.95 -0.44
N PHE A 206 -8.97 1.39 0.73
CA PHE A 206 -8.37 2.71 0.93
C PHE A 206 -7.19 2.68 1.89
N ASN A 207 -6.31 3.65 1.72
CA ASN A 207 -5.21 3.94 2.63
C ASN A 207 -4.93 5.44 2.70
N CYS A 208 -4.01 5.84 3.55
CA CYS A 208 -3.51 7.21 3.67
C CYS A 208 -4.60 8.26 3.92
N VAL A 209 -5.69 7.88 4.59
CA VAL A 209 -6.76 8.75 5.08
C VAL A 209 -6.68 8.77 6.60
N ALA A 210 -6.97 9.91 7.23
CA ALA A 210 -6.96 9.99 8.69
C ALA A 210 -7.99 9.02 9.30
N ALA A 211 -7.61 8.26 10.33
CA ALA A 211 -8.45 7.20 10.87
C ALA A 211 -9.79 7.71 11.42
N ASP A 212 -9.82 8.92 11.98
CA ASP A 212 -11.03 9.58 12.48
C ASP A 212 -12.04 9.97 11.37
N MET A 213 -11.61 10.01 10.11
CA MET A 213 -12.50 10.16 8.95
C MET A 213 -13.16 8.83 8.53
N MET A 214 -12.72 7.70 9.08
CA MET A 214 -13.25 6.35 8.78
C MET A 214 -14.50 6.09 9.62
N THR A 215 -15.58 6.75 9.28
CA THR A 215 -16.86 6.54 9.98
C THR A 215 -17.47 5.17 9.64
N PRO A 216 -18.23 4.55 10.54
CA PRO A 216 -18.96 3.32 10.25
C PRO A 216 -19.85 3.42 9.00
N TYR A 217 -20.41 4.60 8.74
CA TYR A 217 -21.20 4.85 7.54
C TYR A 217 -20.39 4.72 6.26
N LEU A 218 -19.17 5.33 6.20
CA LEU A 218 -18.29 5.25 5.02
C LEU A 218 -17.90 3.79 4.74
N ILE A 219 -17.44 3.06 5.76
CA ILE A 219 -17.10 1.64 5.61
C ILE A 219 -18.30 0.84 5.12
N SER A 220 -19.47 1.02 5.72
CA SER A 220 -20.71 0.35 5.29
C SER A 220 -21.12 0.72 3.86
N LYS A 221 -20.89 1.99 3.44
CA LYS A 221 -21.12 2.43 2.06
C LYS A 221 -20.22 1.67 1.09
N LEU A 222 -18.92 1.63 1.35
CA LEU A 222 -17.94 0.94 0.51
C LEU A 222 -18.21 -0.58 0.46
N ARG A 223 -18.53 -1.18 1.61
CA ARG A 223 -18.86 -2.62 1.70
C ARG A 223 -20.06 -3.01 0.84
N ARG A 224 -21.08 -2.15 0.70
CA ARG A 224 -22.21 -2.40 -0.20
C ARG A 224 -21.85 -2.40 -1.68
N SER A 225 -20.77 -1.72 -2.04
CA SER A 225 -20.30 -1.62 -3.43
C SER A 225 -19.39 -2.78 -3.85
N VAL A 226 -18.70 -3.43 -2.88
CA VAL A 226 -17.68 -4.45 -3.11
C VAL A 226 -18.15 -5.77 -2.51
N LYS A 227 -17.85 -6.91 -3.12
CA LYS A 227 -18.19 -8.27 -2.61
C LYS A 227 -17.00 -8.97 -1.97
N GLY A 228 -15.82 -8.81 -2.55
CA GLY A 228 -14.57 -9.41 -2.12
C GLY A 228 -13.92 -8.73 -0.91
N PRO A 229 -12.65 -9.00 -0.64
CA PRO A 229 -11.94 -8.39 0.48
C PRO A 229 -11.85 -6.86 0.39
N LEU A 230 -12.21 -6.18 1.50
CA LEU A 230 -12.16 -4.72 1.63
C LEU A 230 -11.01 -4.31 2.55
N ILE A 231 -10.08 -3.50 2.03
CA ILE A 231 -8.87 -3.05 2.73
C ILE A 231 -9.15 -1.74 3.47
N CYS A 232 -8.70 -1.68 4.73
CA CYS A 232 -8.69 -0.51 5.60
C CYS A 232 -7.28 -0.29 6.16
N LYS A 233 -6.54 0.71 5.65
CA LYS A 233 -5.14 1.02 6.03
C LYS A 233 -4.96 2.53 6.27
N PRO A 234 -5.61 3.12 7.33
CA PRO A 234 -5.61 4.56 7.57
C PRO A 234 -4.30 5.06 8.22
N ASN A 235 -4.14 6.38 8.28
CA ASN A 235 -3.11 7.06 9.06
C ASN A 235 -3.47 7.05 10.55
N ALA A 236 -2.48 7.27 11.43
CA ALA A 236 -2.69 7.43 12.87
C ALA A 236 -3.31 8.82 13.22
N GLY A 237 -4.39 9.18 12.56
CA GLY A 237 -5.06 10.47 12.67
C GLY A 237 -4.57 11.52 11.66
N VAL A 238 -4.97 12.78 11.86
CA VAL A 238 -4.56 13.91 11.01
C VAL A 238 -3.13 14.32 11.36
N PRO A 239 -2.22 14.47 10.38
CA PRO A 239 -0.88 14.95 10.65
C PRO A 239 -0.86 16.43 11.02
N THR A 240 -0.09 16.80 12.03
CA THR A 240 0.32 18.17 12.33
C THR A 240 1.79 18.33 11.98
N ILE A 241 2.12 19.37 11.22
CA ILE A 241 3.51 19.63 10.83
C ILE A 241 4.20 20.44 11.91
N GLY A 242 5.23 19.86 12.54
CA GLY A 242 6.03 20.52 13.54
C GLY A 242 6.95 21.62 12.97
N PRO A 243 7.60 22.45 13.82
CA PRO A 243 8.56 23.46 13.38
C PRO A 243 9.78 22.89 12.63
N ASP A 244 10.08 21.63 12.86
CA ASP A 244 11.12 20.84 12.18
C ASP A 244 10.68 20.31 10.79
N GLY A 245 9.42 20.60 10.43
CA GLY A 245 8.77 20.10 9.21
C GLY A 245 8.50 18.59 9.24
N ILE A 246 8.45 17.96 10.42
CA ILE A 246 8.07 16.55 10.59
C ILE A 246 6.58 16.47 10.87
N ALA A 247 5.93 15.48 10.26
CA ALA A 247 4.52 15.18 10.54
C ALA A 247 4.41 14.39 11.85
N HIS A 248 3.63 14.90 12.79
CA HIS A 248 3.27 14.25 14.05
C HIS A 248 1.82 13.80 13.98
N TYR A 249 1.54 12.63 14.52
CA TYR A 249 0.21 12.01 14.53
C TYR A 249 -0.27 11.90 15.96
N SER A 250 -1.56 12.20 16.20
CA SER A 250 -2.09 12.40 17.54
C SER A 250 -2.71 11.13 18.17
N GLN A 251 -3.06 10.14 17.35
CA GLN A 251 -3.72 8.94 17.87
C GLN A 251 -2.73 7.99 18.53
N THR A 252 -3.12 7.45 19.67
CA THR A 252 -2.42 6.35 20.32
C THR A 252 -2.71 5.02 19.62
N PRO A 253 -1.90 3.96 19.82
CA PRO A 253 -2.17 2.63 19.31
C PRO A 253 -3.57 2.10 19.67
N GLU A 254 -4.03 2.36 20.91
CA GLU A 254 -5.33 1.92 21.41
C GLU A 254 -6.50 2.65 20.74
N GLU A 255 -6.41 3.97 20.56
CA GLU A 255 -7.41 4.78 19.84
C GLU A 255 -7.51 4.33 18.38
N PHE A 256 -6.36 4.15 17.71
CA PHE A 256 -6.29 3.63 16.35
C PHE A 256 -6.93 2.25 16.24
N ALA A 257 -6.56 1.32 17.12
CA ALA A 257 -7.11 -0.04 17.14
C ALA A 257 -8.63 -0.07 17.36
N ALA A 258 -9.17 0.84 18.18
CA ALA A 258 -10.61 0.96 18.39
C ALA A 258 -11.34 1.36 17.10
N ILE A 259 -10.77 2.26 16.28
CA ILE A 259 -11.32 2.64 14.97
C ILE A 259 -11.25 1.46 13.99
N ILE A 260 -10.13 0.74 13.96
CA ILE A 260 -9.98 -0.47 13.11
C ILE A 260 -11.04 -1.52 13.50
N LYS A 261 -11.33 -1.69 14.78
CA LYS A 261 -12.39 -2.60 15.25
C LYS A 261 -13.77 -2.19 14.70
N GLN A 262 -14.10 -0.90 14.73
CA GLN A 262 -15.32 -0.40 14.12
C GLN A 262 -15.35 -0.64 12.60
N CYS A 263 -14.22 -0.51 11.93
CA CYS A 263 -14.12 -0.82 10.50
C CYS A 263 -14.39 -2.32 10.22
N GLN A 264 -13.89 -3.22 11.06
CA GLN A 264 -14.18 -4.67 10.99
C GLN A 264 -15.69 -4.93 11.13
N GLU A 265 -16.30 -4.35 12.16
CA GLU A 265 -17.74 -4.52 12.45
C GLU A 265 -18.64 -4.01 11.32
N ASN A 266 -18.14 -3.08 10.50
CA ASN A 266 -18.82 -2.52 9.33
C ASN A 266 -18.39 -3.14 8.00
N GLY A 267 -17.59 -4.22 8.02
CA GLY A 267 -17.35 -5.09 6.87
C GLY A 267 -16.00 -4.96 6.18
N ALA A 268 -15.03 -4.21 6.73
CA ALA A 268 -13.64 -4.32 6.31
C ALA A 268 -13.07 -5.70 6.72
N THR A 269 -12.15 -6.24 5.90
CA THR A 269 -11.63 -7.62 6.08
C THR A 269 -10.09 -7.70 6.08
N ILE A 270 -9.41 -6.69 5.58
CA ILE A 270 -7.95 -6.58 5.56
C ILE A 270 -7.58 -5.26 6.25
N PHE A 271 -6.66 -5.31 7.22
CA PHE A 271 -6.37 -4.20 8.11
C PHE A 271 -4.89 -3.90 8.16
N GLY A 272 -4.53 -2.64 8.23
CA GLY A 272 -3.16 -2.17 8.43
C GLY A 272 -3.11 -0.73 8.87
N GLY A 273 -1.91 -0.18 8.90
CA GLY A 273 -1.69 1.23 9.17
C GLY A 273 -0.89 1.91 8.06
N CYS A 274 -1.17 3.19 7.80
CA CYS A 274 -0.39 4.03 6.91
C CYS A 274 0.40 5.06 7.74
N CYS A 275 0.58 6.28 7.26
CA CYS A 275 1.44 7.26 7.89
C CYS A 275 1.21 7.42 9.41
N GLY A 276 2.30 7.52 10.16
CA GLY A 276 2.30 7.68 11.61
C GLY A 276 2.14 6.39 12.42
N THR A 277 1.83 5.26 11.78
CA THR A 277 1.74 3.98 12.50
C THR A 277 3.10 3.29 12.61
N ALA A 278 3.29 2.52 13.68
CA ALA A 278 4.50 1.78 13.98
C ALA A 278 4.12 0.36 14.49
N PRO A 279 5.07 -0.54 14.78
CA PRO A 279 4.75 -1.92 15.17
C PRO A 279 3.76 -2.05 16.34
N GLU A 280 3.80 -1.15 17.32
CA GLU A 280 2.88 -1.11 18.44
C GLU A 280 1.41 -0.88 18.02
N TYR A 281 1.15 -0.15 16.94
CA TYR A 281 -0.19 0.02 16.37
C TYR A 281 -0.71 -1.29 15.80
N ILE A 282 0.14 -2.02 15.08
CA ILE A 282 -0.21 -3.33 14.51
C ILE A 282 -0.48 -4.36 15.64
N ALA A 283 0.33 -4.33 16.70
CA ALA A 283 0.10 -5.18 17.86
C ALA A 283 -1.24 -4.87 18.57
N ALA A 284 -1.60 -3.58 18.70
CA ALA A 284 -2.88 -3.15 19.25
C ALA A 284 -4.06 -3.58 18.34
N VAL A 285 -3.93 -3.42 17.04
CA VAL A 285 -4.92 -3.89 16.04
C VAL A 285 -5.14 -5.40 16.17
N LYS A 286 -4.06 -6.19 16.19
CA LYS A 286 -4.16 -7.65 16.38
C LYS A 286 -4.94 -8.01 17.63
N LYS A 287 -4.67 -7.33 18.73
CA LYS A 287 -5.31 -7.61 20.06
C LYS A 287 -6.82 -7.40 20.04
N VAL A 288 -7.33 -6.42 19.28
CA VAL A 288 -8.78 -6.12 19.23
C VAL A 288 -9.52 -6.89 18.16
N LEU A 289 -8.83 -7.40 17.15
CA LEU A 289 -9.45 -8.14 16.04
C LEU A 289 -9.57 -9.64 16.32
N ILE A 290 -8.75 -10.18 17.19
CA ILE A 290 -8.74 -11.58 17.64
C ILE A 290 -9.44 -11.68 19.00
#